data_c9cb8ce53df7e7243cacde205963e69a
#
_entry.id   c9cb8ce53df7e7243cacde205963e69a
#
_cell.length_a   1.000
_cell.length_b   1.000
_cell.length_c   1.000
_cell.angle_alpha   90.00
_cell.angle_beta   90.00
_cell.angle_gamma   90.00
#
_symmetry.space_group_name_H-M   'P 1'
#
loop_
_entity.id
_entity.type
_entity.pdbx_description
1 polymer ?
#
loop_
_entity_poly.entity_id
_entity_poly.type
_entity_poly.pdbx_seq_one_letter_code
_entity_poly.pdbx_strand_id
1 'polypeptide(L)'
;ERVVGPDLSHRHTLINAVIAGAPVQQAIDEAGQAKGMTRDKAESTARRAAWEIASNYSYPFIRAYDLLLQLLWNRLYDGISANRLDELRGIAADATIVYVPCHRSHIDYLLLSYLIYDQGLPPPHVAAGSNLNLPVVGGLLRRGGAFFLRRSFRGDALYAAVFAEYLHAMIARGFPLEFFVEGGRSRTGRTLSPKAGLLAMTVESWLRTPHRPLVFVPVYIGYERLIEGDAYVAELSGRPKQKESLLGLIRSLRTLREHFGRVHVNVGEAIALEPFMRERGAIAGPTGGTASARTKADAILREAIDALAQTIVVRINDAVVVNPVNLVSVAMLGSPRHAMDAAQLASQLDLLRELLARVPYSSRLVVTPLAGTEIVEQAERTGLLWRIAHPLGDVLQVHAKQVALLAYFRNNVLHAWALPALLATLLSQPQPIERERLHEIAARLFPFLRADLFLSGDADGLHARVDACLDAFEALGLIGAETGAPASVALHAIAQLMRQPLERYFIVLAVLTGQGQCTLTSKALE
;
A
#
# COMPACT_ATOMS: atom_id res chain seq x y z
N GLU A 1 26.11 -15.93 5.98
CA GLU A 1 26.09 -14.71 5.16
C GLU A 1 24.68 -14.41 4.62
N ARG A 2 23.93 -15.41 4.10
CA ARG A 2 22.56 -15.17 3.55
C ARG A 2 21.55 -14.64 4.58
N VAL A 3 21.68 -15.03 5.85
CA VAL A 3 20.76 -14.62 6.94
C VAL A 3 21.26 -13.38 7.68
N VAL A 4 22.56 -13.18 7.74
CA VAL A 4 23.19 -12.07 8.47
C VAL A 4 23.27 -10.81 7.61
N GLY A 5 23.28 -10.98 6.29
CA GLY A 5 23.52 -9.88 5.36
C GLY A 5 24.98 -9.41 5.37
N PRO A 6 25.31 -8.36 4.61
CA PRO A 6 26.64 -7.78 4.60
C PRO A 6 27.01 -7.23 6.00
N ASP A 7 28.26 -7.41 6.39
CA ASP A 7 28.77 -7.00 7.71
C ASP A 7 28.73 -5.45 7.87
N LEU A 8 27.85 -4.99 8.76
CA LEU A 8 27.86 -3.62 9.29
C LEU A 8 28.68 -3.56 10.57
N SER A 9 29.89 -4.06 10.54
CA SER A 9 30.67 -4.36 11.74
C SER A 9 30.75 -3.25 12.79
N HIS A 10 30.45 -1.99 12.49
CA HIS A 10 30.20 -0.98 13.51
C HIS A 10 29.45 0.23 12.94
N ARG A 11 28.34 0.64 13.59
CA ARG A 11 27.61 1.89 13.33
C ARG A 11 28.54 3.10 13.22
N HIS A 12 29.59 3.15 14.03
CA HIS A 12 30.62 4.17 13.97
C HIS A 12 31.35 4.22 12.64
N THR A 13 31.72 3.06 12.07
CA THR A 13 32.40 2.98 10.78
C THR A 13 31.50 3.51 9.65
N LEU A 14 30.21 3.15 9.66
CA LEU A 14 29.24 3.68 8.70
C LEU A 14 29.09 5.20 8.81
N ILE A 15 28.92 5.72 10.04
CA ILE A 15 28.82 7.17 10.28
C ILE A 15 30.08 7.90 9.82
N ASN A 16 31.26 7.37 10.11
CA ASN A 16 32.52 7.99 9.67
C ASN A 16 32.63 7.98 8.14
N ALA A 17 32.24 6.89 7.46
CA ALA A 17 32.20 6.82 6.01
C ALA A 17 31.24 7.87 5.41
N VAL A 18 30.04 8.01 5.98
CA VAL A 18 29.04 9.01 5.56
C VAL A 18 29.58 10.43 5.72
N ILE A 19 30.22 10.75 6.87
CA ILE A 19 30.80 12.08 7.09
C ILE A 19 31.96 12.36 6.15
N ALA A 20 32.79 11.36 5.82
CA ALA A 20 33.88 11.48 4.89
C ALA A 20 33.43 11.58 3.41
N GLY A 21 32.18 11.30 3.10
CA GLY A 21 31.63 11.37 1.75
C GLY A 21 31.74 12.79 1.14
N ALA A 22 32.18 12.89 -0.10
CA ALA A 22 32.40 14.17 -0.78
C ALA A 22 31.16 15.10 -0.75
N PRO A 23 29.92 14.63 -0.98
CA PRO A 23 28.74 15.50 -0.89
C PRO A 23 28.50 16.06 0.51
N VAL A 24 28.82 15.30 1.55
CA VAL A 24 28.69 15.77 2.94
C VAL A 24 29.76 16.77 3.28
N GLN A 25 31.00 16.56 2.85
CA GLN A 25 32.09 17.52 3.03
C GLN A 25 31.78 18.85 2.34
N GLN A 26 31.27 18.79 1.10
CA GLN A 26 30.82 19.99 0.38
C GLN A 26 29.72 20.72 1.13
N ALA A 27 28.71 20.01 1.63
CA ALA A 27 27.61 20.60 2.40
C ALA A 27 28.07 21.20 3.74
N ILE A 28 29.13 20.65 4.36
CA ILE A 28 29.79 21.22 5.55
C ILE A 28 30.42 22.57 5.22
N ASP A 29 31.17 22.65 4.09
CA ASP A 29 31.82 23.87 3.64
C ASP A 29 30.79 24.96 3.27
N GLU A 30 29.74 24.60 2.55
CA GLU A 30 28.65 25.50 2.18
C GLU A 30 27.88 26.02 3.42
N ALA A 31 27.66 25.19 4.44
CA ALA A 31 27.03 25.59 5.68
C ALA A 31 27.88 26.59 6.48
N GLY A 32 29.23 26.47 6.37
CA GLY A 32 30.16 27.43 6.91
C GLY A 32 30.01 28.81 6.27
N GLN A 33 29.90 28.86 4.94
CA GLN A 33 29.79 30.11 4.19
C GLN A 33 28.40 30.78 4.35
N ALA A 34 27.32 30.00 4.22
CA ALA A 34 25.93 30.53 4.18
C ALA A 34 25.38 30.96 5.56
N LYS A 35 25.79 30.29 6.66
CA LYS A 35 25.25 30.52 8.01
C LYS A 35 26.27 31.11 8.99
N GLY A 36 27.44 31.49 8.53
CA GLY A 36 28.51 31.98 9.42
C GLY A 36 28.95 30.97 10.49
N MET A 37 28.75 29.68 10.20
CA MET A 37 29.07 28.59 11.11
C MET A 37 30.51 28.16 10.93
N THR A 38 31.27 27.92 11.99
CA THR A 38 32.60 27.33 11.87
C THR A 38 32.52 25.93 11.26
N ARG A 39 33.55 25.52 10.50
CA ARG A 39 33.60 24.17 9.90
C ARG A 39 33.41 23.08 10.95
N ASP A 40 34.05 23.20 12.12
CA ASP A 40 33.93 22.24 13.22
C ASP A 40 32.51 22.13 13.74
N LYS A 41 31.77 23.25 13.80
CA LYS A 41 30.37 23.27 14.20
C LYS A 41 29.47 22.63 13.15
N ALA A 42 29.74 22.87 11.88
CA ALA A 42 29.02 22.25 10.75
C ALA A 42 29.27 20.73 10.74
N GLU A 43 30.52 20.28 10.90
CA GLU A 43 30.86 18.85 10.99
C GLU A 43 30.21 18.18 12.20
N SER A 44 30.26 18.82 13.38
CA SER A 44 29.56 18.33 14.59
C SER A 44 28.05 18.18 14.34
N THR A 45 27.44 19.12 13.60
CA THR A 45 26.03 19.08 13.25
C THR A 45 25.74 17.94 12.26
N ALA A 46 26.57 17.76 11.25
CA ALA A 46 26.46 16.64 10.30
C ALA A 46 26.61 15.29 11.02
N ARG A 47 27.58 15.16 11.91
CA ARG A 47 27.80 13.95 12.73
C ARG A 47 26.60 13.65 13.63
N ARG A 48 25.99 14.67 14.24
CA ARG A 48 24.76 14.52 15.02
C ARG A 48 23.59 14.04 14.15
N ALA A 49 23.45 14.60 12.95
CA ALA A 49 22.44 14.15 11.98
C ALA A 49 22.67 12.69 11.58
N ALA A 50 23.91 12.28 11.30
CA ALA A 50 24.23 10.89 10.98
C ALA A 50 23.90 9.94 12.14
N TRP A 51 24.14 10.33 13.39
CA TRP A 51 23.73 9.56 14.57
C TRP A 51 22.20 9.52 14.75
N GLU A 52 21.49 10.59 14.41
CA GLU A 52 20.02 10.61 14.40
C GLU A 52 19.46 9.64 13.37
N ILE A 53 20.05 9.55 12.19
CA ILE A 53 19.62 8.74 11.05
C ILE A 53 19.98 7.27 11.25
N ALA A 54 21.23 6.95 11.48
CA ALA A 54 21.79 5.61 11.30
C ALA A 54 21.14 4.52 12.16
N SER A 55 20.86 3.39 11.55
CA SER A 55 20.49 2.14 12.23
C SER A 55 21.64 1.60 13.09
N ASN A 56 21.32 0.66 13.96
CA ASN A 56 22.29 -0.05 14.80
C ASN A 56 22.00 -1.56 14.77
N TYR A 57 21.96 -2.10 13.57
CA TYR A 57 21.58 -3.47 13.29
C TYR A 57 22.35 -4.47 14.16
N SER A 58 21.66 -5.40 14.80
CA SER A 58 22.24 -6.37 15.72
C SER A 58 21.64 -7.76 15.49
N TYR A 59 22.42 -8.67 14.93
CA TYR A 59 21.95 -10.02 14.65
C TYR A 59 21.45 -10.78 15.90
N PRO A 60 22.13 -10.76 17.06
CA PRO A 60 21.61 -11.39 18.28
C PRO A 60 20.25 -10.79 18.71
N PHE A 61 20.08 -9.48 18.51
CA PHE A 61 18.81 -8.82 18.81
C PHE A 61 17.71 -9.27 17.85
N ILE A 62 17.99 -9.36 16.54
CA ILE A 62 17.03 -9.83 15.53
C ILE A 62 16.56 -11.24 15.84
N ARG A 63 17.45 -12.13 16.23
CA ARG A 63 17.09 -13.49 16.61
C ARG A 63 16.19 -13.55 17.85
N ALA A 64 16.49 -12.75 18.87
CA ALA A 64 15.62 -12.64 20.04
C ALA A 64 14.26 -11.98 19.68
N TYR A 65 14.29 -11.02 18.76
CA TYR A 65 13.11 -10.30 18.28
C TYR A 65 12.20 -11.19 17.45
N ASP A 66 12.76 -12.07 16.62
CA ASP A 66 12.01 -13.09 15.87
C ASP A 66 11.18 -13.98 16.80
N LEU A 67 11.78 -14.52 17.86
CA LEU A 67 11.06 -15.31 18.87
C LEU A 67 9.93 -14.52 19.53
N LEU A 68 10.17 -13.26 19.85
CA LEU A 68 9.15 -12.37 20.41
C LEU A 68 8.02 -12.12 19.41
N LEU A 69 8.34 -11.85 18.15
CA LEU A 69 7.35 -11.63 17.10
C LEU A 69 6.55 -12.89 16.81
N GLN A 70 7.17 -14.07 16.79
CA GLN A 70 6.47 -15.34 16.65
C GLN A 70 5.42 -15.54 17.74
N LEU A 71 5.78 -15.27 19.00
CA LEU A 71 4.83 -15.33 20.11
C LEU A 71 3.71 -14.29 19.96
N LEU A 72 4.06 -13.09 19.50
CA LEU A 72 3.11 -12.00 19.27
C LEU A 72 2.09 -12.36 18.19
N TRP A 73 2.55 -12.84 17.04
CA TRP A 73 1.69 -13.21 15.91
C TRP A 73 0.76 -14.36 16.26
N ASN A 74 1.27 -15.40 16.89
CA ASN A 74 0.48 -16.57 17.32
C ASN A 74 -0.56 -16.22 18.41
N ARG A 75 -0.34 -15.13 19.16
CA ARG A 75 -1.28 -14.70 20.20
C ARG A 75 -2.34 -13.74 19.66
N LEU A 76 -1.99 -12.91 18.69
CA LEU A 76 -2.87 -11.86 18.17
C LEU A 76 -3.72 -12.33 17.00
N TYR A 77 -3.17 -13.16 16.15
CA TYR A 77 -3.79 -13.56 14.89
C TYR A 77 -3.91 -15.08 14.80
N ASP A 78 -4.93 -15.53 14.11
CA ASP A 78 -5.20 -16.96 13.83
C ASP A 78 -4.27 -17.51 12.72
N GLY A 79 -3.19 -16.81 12.44
CA GLY A 79 -2.14 -17.15 11.50
C GLY A 79 -1.88 -16.07 10.46
N ILE A 80 -0.81 -16.27 9.71
CA ILE A 80 -0.38 -15.42 8.61
C ILE A 80 -0.50 -16.22 7.31
N SER A 81 -1.25 -15.69 6.34
CA SER A 81 -1.30 -16.20 4.97
C SER A 81 -0.33 -15.39 4.12
N ALA A 82 0.78 -16.00 3.72
CA ALA A 82 1.81 -15.33 2.95
C ALA A 82 1.95 -16.00 1.57
N ASN A 83 1.83 -15.21 0.51
CA ASN A 83 1.85 -15.69 -0.86
C ASN A 83 3.08 -15.15 -1.60
N ARG A 84 3.72 -16.00 -2.40
CA ARG A 84 4.86 -15.69 -3.29
C ARG A 84 6.12 -15.16 -2.57
N LEU A 85 6.29 -15.43 -1.28
CA LEU A 85 7.52 -15.06 -0.55
C LEU A 85 8.75 -15.85 -1.06
N ASP A 86 8.54 -17.03 -1.60
CA ASP A 86 9.57 -17.87 -2.22
C ASP A 86 10.26 -17.18 -3.40
N GLU A 87 9.56 -16.34 -4.16
CA GLU A 87 10.12 -15.54 -5.26
C GLU A 87 11.28 -14.64 -4.78
N LEU A 88 11.23 -14.18 -3.53
CA LEU A 88 12.22 -13.24 -2.97
C LEU A 88 13.64 -13.82 -2.92
N ARG A 89 13.77 -15.13 -2.72
CA ARG A 89 15.10 -15.78 -2.63
C ARG A 89 15.86 -15.69 -3.95
N GLY A 90 15.15 -15.88 -5.07
CA GLY A 90 15.74 -15.73 -6.41
C GLY A 90 16.22 -14.30 -6.65
N ILE A 91 15.40 -13.32 -6.32
CA ILE A 91 15.73 -11.90 -6.50
C ILE A 91 16.93 -11.50 -5.59
N ALA A 92 16.92 -11.94 -4.33
CA ALA A 92 17.95 -11.57 -3.35
C ALA A 92 19.35 -12.12 -3.68
N ALA A 93 19.43 -13.19 -4.48
CA ALA A 93 20.70 -13.75 -4.90
C ALA A 93 21.52 -12.76 -5.73
N ASP A 94 20.85 -12.07 -6.65
CA ASP A 94 21.51 -11.27 -7.70
C ASP A 94 21.31 -9.75 -7.54
N ALA A 95 20.33 -9.31 -6.73
CA ALA A 95 19.94 -7.92 -6.61
C ALA A 95 19.86 -7.42 -5.15
N THR A 96 19.94 -6.11 -4.98
CA THR A 96 19.54 -5.43 -3.74
C THR A 96 18.05 -5.20 -3.80
N ILE A 97 17.31 -5.65 -2.77
CA ILE A 97 15.86 -5.51 -2.72
C ILE A 97 15.46 -4.25 -1.94
N VAL A 98 14.53 -3.51 -2.51
CA VAL A 98 13.79 -2.46 -1.82
C VAL A 98 12.33 -2.91 -1.69
N TYR A 99 11.94 -3.29 -0.49
CA TYR A 99 10.55 -3.65 -0.20
C TYR A 99 9.69 -2.41 -0.07
N VAL A 100 8.58 -2.39 -0.80
CA VAL A 100 7.65 -1.25 -0.79
C VAL A 100 6.24 -1.76 -0.47
N PRO A 101 5.93 -1.96 0.82
CA PRO A 101 4.60 -2.41 1.22
C PRO A 101 3.57 -1.27 1.20
N CYS A 102 2.27 -1.64 1.07
CA CYS A 102 1.20 -0.74 1.45
C CYS A 102 1.21 -0.51 2.97
N HIS A 103 0.69 0.64 3.41
CA HIS A 103 0.74 1.00 4.83
C HIS A 103 -0.65 1.02 5.47
N ARG A 104 -0.97 0.00 6.25
CA ARG A 104 -2.28 -0.22 6.89
C ARG A 104 -2.23 -0.08 8.41
N SER A 105 -1.16 -0.60 9.04
CA SER A 105 -1.00 -0.67 10.48
C SER A 105 0.41 -0.27 10.93
N HIS A 106 0.57 0.09 12.20
CA HIS A 106 1.88 0.32 12.81
C HIS A 106 2.75 -0.94 12.90
N ILE A 107 2.18 -2.10 12.69
CA ILE A 107 2.90 -3.38 12.79
C ILE A 107 3.33 -3.92 11.42
N ASP A 108 3.02 -3.25 10.32
CA ASP A 108 3.33 -3.72 8.96
C ASP A 108 4.82 -4.05 8.79
N TYR A 109 5.70 -3.15 9.21
CA TYR A 109 7.15 -3.34 9.10
C TYR A 109 7.69 -4.47 9.99
N LEU A 110 7.02 -4.73 11.14
CA LEU A 110 7.37 -5.85 12.01
C LEU A 110 7.01 -7.18 11.36
N LEU A 111 5.82 -7.22 10.76
CA LEU A 111 5.30 -8.38 10.05
C LEU A 111 6.19 -8.73 8.86
N LEU A 112 6.51 -7.76 8.02
CA LEU A 112 7.30 -8.00 6.83
C LEU A 112 8.73 -8.42 7.19
N SER A 113 9.37 -7.75 8.15
CA SER A 113 10.69 -8.14 8.66
C SER A 113 10.70 -9.58 9.20
N TYR A 114 9.66 -9.99 9.94
CA TYR A 114 9.49 -11.35 10.44
C TYR A 114 9.39 -12.37 9.29
N LEU A 115 8.54 -12.11 8.31
CA LEU A 115 8.33 -13.02 7.17
C LEU A 115 9.57 -13.15 6.29
N ILE A 116 10.31 -12.07 6.06
CA ILE A 116 11.57 -12.09 5.31
C ILE A 116 12.62 -12.92 6.05
N TYR A 117 12.72 -12.75 7.36
CA TYR A 117 13.64 -13.53 8.18
C TYR A 117 13.29 -15.03 8.18
N ASP A 118 12.00 -15.36 8.26
CA ASP A 118 11.49 -16.74 8.15
C ASP A 118 11.84 -17.38 6.80
N GLN A 119 11.93 -16.60 5.72
CA GLN A 119 12.43 -17.03 4.42
C GLN A 119 13.97 -17.25 4.38
N GLY A 120 14.68 -17.04 5.48
CA GLY A 120 16.14 -17.14 5.54
C GLY A 120 16.86 -15.98 4.85
N LEU A 121 16.18 -14.85 4.68
CA LEU A 121 16.74 -13.62 4.13
C LEU A 121 17.03 -12.59 5.25
N PRO A 122 18.00 -11.68 5.07
CA PRO A 122 18.25 -10.63 6.03
C PRO A 122 17.04 -9.68 6.10
N PRO A 123 16.53 -9.37 7.31
CA PRO A 123 15.49 -8.35 7.47
C PRO A 123 15.93 -7.01 6.89
N PRO A 124 15.02 -6.27 6.25
CA PRO A 124 15.36 -5.00 5.63
C PRO A 124 15.68 -3.90 6.66
N HIS A 125 16.46 -2.92 6.23
CA HIS A 125 16.58 -1.67 6.96
C HIS A 125 15.34 -0.81 6.69
N VAL A 126 14.58 -0.52 7.75
CA VAL A 126 13.26 0.14 7.66
C VAL A 126 13.38 1.64 7.84
N ALA A 127 12.88 2.41 6.88
CA ALA A 127 12.76 3.85 6.99
C ALA A 127 11.62 4.24 7.95
N ALA A 128 11.97 4.77 9.11
CA ALA A 128 11.03 5.16 10.16
C ALA A 128 10.98 6.69 10.35
N GLY A 129 9.80 7.23 10.60
CA GLY A 129 9.67 8.65 10.94
C GLY A 129 10.36 8.99 12.29
N SER A 130 10.98 10.17 12.38
CA SER A 130 11.67 10.65 13.58
C SER A 130 10.78 10.70 14.84
N ASN A 131 9.45 10.72 14.68
CA ASN A 131 8.50 10.63 15.79
C ASN A 131 8.53 9.27 16.52
N LEU A 132 9.07 8.23 15.93
CA LEU A 132 9.28 6.91 16.55
C LEU A 132 10.65 6.81 17.25
N ASN A 133 11.52 7.79 17.09
CA ASN A 133 12.83 7.86 17.73
C ASN A 133 12.72 8.32 19.19
N LEU A 134 11.89 7.63 19.96
CA LEU A 134 11.71 7.88 21.39
C LEU A 134 12.80 7.19 22.22
N PRO A 135 13.10 7.68 23.42
CA PRO A 135 13.96 6.97 24.36
C PRO A 135 13.49 5.52 24.54
N VAL A 136 14.40 4.56 24.59
CA VAL A 136 14.18 3.11 24.68
C VAL A 136 13.61 2.53 23.37
N VAL A 137 12.42 2.97 22.90
CA VAL A 137 11.75 2.44 21.69
C VAL A 137 12.62 2.66 20.44
N GLY A 138 13.14 3.88 20.27
CA GLY A 138 14.03 4.18 19.14
C GLY A 138 15.31 3.32 19.16
N GLY A 139 15.84 3.04 20.35
CA GLY A 139 17.00 2.15 20.51
C GLY A 139 16.71 0.69 20.11
N LEU A 140 15.54 0.18 20.48
CA LEU A 140 15.08 -1.18 20.09
C LEU A 140 14.84 -1.25 18.58
N LEU A 141 14.14 -0.27 18.01
CA LEU A 141 13.87 -0.24 16.56
C LEU A 141 15.18 -0.16 15.75
N ARG A 142 16.17 0.64 16.19
CA ARG A 142 17.50 0.71 15.54
C ARG A 142 18.22 -0.64 15.52
N ARG A 143 18.14 -1.41 16.61
CA ARG A 143 18.77 -2.74 16.69
C ARG A 143 18.06 -3.74 15.77
N GLY A 144 16.77 -3.51 15.49
CA GLY A 144 15.99 -4.25 14.49
C GLY A 144 16.17 -3.76 13.05
N GLY A 145 17.05 -2.77 12.80
CA GLY A 145 17.32 -2.28 11.46
C GLY A 145 16.67 -0.95 11.09
N ALA A 146 15.87 -0.33 11.97
CA ALA A 146 15.25 0.95 11.65
C ALA A 146 16.29 2.08 11.55
N PHE A 147 16.17 2.91 10.51
CA PHE A 147 16.83 4.20 10.39
C PHE A 147 15.79 5.32 10.37
N PHE A 148 16.15 6.50 10.88
CA PHE A 148 15.16 7.54 11.11
C PHE A 148 15.31 8.71 10.16
N LEU A 149 14.17 9.24 9.69
CA LEU A 149 14.14 10.41 8.83
C LEU A 149 13.16 11.46 9.37
N ARG A 150 13.51 12.72 9.19
CA ARG A 150 12.65 13.86 9.50
C ARG A 150 11.55 13.97 8.46
N ARG A 151 10.40 14.51 8.84
CA ARG A 151 9.25 14.67 7.93
C ARG A 151 9.51 15.62 6.76
N SER A 152 10.44 16.54 6.92
CA SER A 152 10.82 17.51 5.89
C SER A 152 12.29 17.86 6.03
N PHE A 153 12.97 17.97 4.90
CA PHE A 153 14.37 18.42 4.78
C PHE A 153 14.45 19.88 4.28
N ARG A 154 13.30 20.56 4.10
CA ARG A 154 13.26 21.93 3.61
C ARG A 154 14.05 22.86 4.53
N GLY A 155 15.01 23.58 3.96
CA GLY A 155 15.87 24.52 4.69
C GLY A 155 17.03 23.90 5.48
N ASP A 156 17.23 22.57 5.43
CA ASP A 156 18.34 21.86 6.06
C ASP A 156 19.15 21.04 5.04
N ALA A 157 19.90 21.75 4.21
CA ALA A 157 20.72 21.14 3.14
C ALA A 157 21.77 20.18 3.70
N LEU A 158 22.35 20.51 4.88
CA LEU A 158 23.33 19.66 5.53
C LEU A 158 22.72 18.31 5.96
N TYR A 159 21.54 18.33 6.57
CA TYR A 159 20.82 17.11 6.92
C TYR A 159 20.48 16.29 5.66
N ALA A 160 20.00 16.95 4.60
CA ALA A 160 19.66 16.29 3.34
C ALA A 160 20.89 15.59 2.71
N ALA A 161 22.06 16.25 2.71
CA ALA A 161 23.31 15.66 2.21
C ALA A 161 23.74 14.45 3.03
N VAL A 162 23.67 14.53 4.37
CA VAL A 162 24.00 13.41 5.27
C VAL A 162 23.04 12.23 5.05
N PHE A 163 21.75 12.50 4.88
CA PHE A 163 20.76 11.46 4.64
C PHE A 163 20.96 10.78 3.29
N ALA A 164 21.18 11.55 2.23
CA ALA A 164 21.44 11.03 0.89
C ALA A 164 22.71 10.15 0.86
N GLU A 165 23.80 10.58 1.54
CA GLU A 165 25.03 9.81 1.62
C GLU A 165 24.87 8.54 2.47
N TYR A 166 24.08 8.59 3.55
CA TYR A 166 23.73 7.40 4.32
C TYR A 166 22.99 6.39 3.45
N LEU A 167 21.96 6.82 2.73
CA LEU A 167 21.16 5.96 1.85
C LEU A 167 22.03 5.37 0.73
N HIS A 168 22.91 6.18 0.13
CA HIS A 168 23.88 5.72 -0.84
C HIS A 168 24.81 4.63 -0.29
N ALA A 169 25.35 4.84 0.91
CA ALA A 169 26.21 3.86 1.57
C ALA A 169 25.51 2.55 1.86
N MET A 170 24.20 2.57 2.14
CA MET A 170 23.38 1.38 2.35
C MET A 170 23.17 0.62 1.03
N ILE A 171 22.78 1.32 -0.04
CA ILE A 171 22.52 0.73 -1.36
C ILE A 171 23.80 0.17 -1.98
N ALA A 172 24.90 0.92 -1.92
CA ALA A 172 26.18 0.50 -2.46
C ALA A 172 26.73 -0.77 -1.81
N ARG A 173 26.38 -1.03 -0.55
CA ARG A 173 26.74 -2.25 0.19
C ARG A 173 25.73 -3.39 0.02
N GLY A 174 24.66 -3.20 -0.74
CA GLY A 174 23.64 -4.22 -1.01
C GLY A 174 22.71 -4.53 0.16
N PHE A 175 22.53 -3.58 1.09
CA PHE A 175 21.57 -3.78 2.17
C PHE A 175 20.13 -3.69 1.67
N PRO A 176 19.25 -4.66 2.01
CA PRO A 176 17.83 -4.54 1.69
C PRO A 176 17.20 -3.39 2.48
N LEU A 177 16.33 -2.65 1.81
CA LEU A 177 15.63 -1.50 2.37
C LEU A 177 14.12 -1.77 2.40
N GLU A 178 13.43 -1.08 3.32
CA GLU A 178 11.97 -1.05 3.36
C GLU A 178 11.49 0.37 3.61
N PHE A 179 10.55 0.84 2.81
CA PHE A 179 9.83 2.08 3.08
C PHE A 179 8.44 2.09 2.44
N PHE A 180 7.56 2.92 3.00
CA PHE A 180 6.20 3.08 2.54
C PHE A 180 6.11 4.26 1.57
N VAL A 181 5.88 3.97 0.29
CA VAL A 181 5.77 5.00 -0.74
C VAL A 181 4.57 5.92 -0.52
N GLU A 182 3.55 5.45 0.19
CA GLU A 182 2.37 6.24 0.60
C GLU A 182 2.73 7.37 1.59
N GLY A 183 3.85 7.26 2.28
CA GLY A 183 4.33 8.24 3.27
C GLY A 183 3.43 8.43 4.49
N GLY A 184 2.45 7.55 4.68
CA GLY A 184 1.55 7.50 5.84
C GLY A 184 0.57 6.36 5.73
N ARG A 185 -0.09 6.00 6.84
CA ARG A 185 -1.09 4.92 6.88
C ARG A 185 -2.39 5.36 6.23
N SER A 186 -2.97 4.47 5.41
CA SER A 186 -4.33 4.66 4.91
C SER A 186 -5.35 4.53 6.03
N ARG A 187 -6.16 5.56 6.22
CA ARG A 187 -7.24 5.60 7.22
C ARG A 187 -8.60 5.23 6.65
N THR A 188 -8.71 5.33 5.34
CA THR A 188 -9.93 5.02 4.60
C THR A 188 -9.93 3.62 4.02
N GLY A 189 -8.80 2.90 4.08
CA GLY A 189 -8.60 1.61 3.42
C GLY A 189 -8.19 1.71 1.95
N ARG A 190 -8.28 2.89 1.32
CA ARG A 190 -7.80 3.11 -0.05
C ARG A 190 -6.29 3.20 -0.09
N THR A 191 -5.68 2.76 -1.16
CA THR A 191 -4.28 3.03 -1.45
C THR A 191 -4.08 4.53 -1.65
N LEU A 192 -3.07 5.11 -1.01
CA LEU A 192 -2.79 6.53 -1.07
C LEU A 192 -1.88 6.87 -2.26
N SER A 193 -1.99 8.12 -2.74
CA SER A 193 -1.08 8.63 -3.77
C SER A 193 0.38 8.55 -3.29
N PRO A 194 1.29 8.09 -4.14
CA PRO A 194 2.68 7.90 -3.78
C PRO A 194 3.39 9.24 -3.54
N LYS A 195 4.35 9.24 -2.62
CA LYS A 195 5.26 10.35 -2.33
C LYS A 195 6.65 9.97 -2.80
N ALA A 196 7.07 10.53 -3.91
CA ALA A 196 8.30 10.15 -4.58
C ALA A 196 9.61 10.54 -3.85
N GLY A 197 9.59 11.32 -2.76
CA GLY A 197 10.80 11.89 -2.16
C GLY A 197 11.87 10.86 -1.77
N LEU A 198 11.54 9.84 -0.97
CA LEU A 198 12.50 8.79 -0.60
C LEU A 198 12.82 7.86 -1.78
N LEU A 199 11.84 7.62 -2.64
CA LEU A 199 12.04 6.85 -3.87
C LEU A 199 13.04 7.54 -4.78
N ALA A 200 12.92 8.86 -4.99
CA ALA A 200 13.86 9.66 -5.79
C ALA A 200 15.29 9.56 -5.22
N MET A 201 15.45 9.76 -3.92
CA MET A 201 16.77 9.64 -3.26
C MET A 201 17.34 8.22 -3.40
N THR A 202 16.50 7.18 -3.40
CA THR A 202 16.93 5.78 -3.60
C THR A 202 17.43 5.56 -5.03
N VAL A 203 16.68 6.05 -6.03
CA VAL A 203 17.05 5.96 -7.45
C VAL A 203 18.33 6.76 -7.72
N GLU A 204 18.41 8.02 -7.27
CA GLU A 204 19.59 8.88 -7.43
C GLU A 204 20.83 8.27 -6.75
N SER A 205 20.67 7.67 -5.57
CA SER A 205 21.73 6.97 -4.86
C SER A 205 22.28 5.78 -5.65
N TRP A 206 21.39 4.99 -6.27
CA TRP A 206 21.79 3.87 -7.11
C TRP A 206 22.47 4.35 -8.40
N LEU A 207 21.99 5.41 -9.04
CA LEU A 207 22.59 5.98 -10.25
C LEU A 207 24.02 6.49 -10.04
N ARG A 208 24.38 6.88 -8.81
CA ARG A 208 25.78 7.31 -8.49
C ARG A 208 26.79 6.17 -8.60
N THR A 209 26.38 4.94 -8.27
CA THR A 209 27.27 3.76 -8.28
C THR A 209 26.47 2.49 -8.54
N PRO A 210 26.10 2.19 -9.79
CA PRO A 210 25.24 1.07 -10.15
C PRO A 210 26.01 -0.27 -10.18
N HIS A 211 26.64 -0.66 -9.06
CA HIS A 211 27.44 -1.90 -9.00
C HIS A 211 26.60 -3.16 -8.88
N ARG A 212 25.40 -3.08 -8.31
CA ARG A 212 24.51 -4.21 -8.12
C ARG A 212 23.11 -3.82 -8.60
N PRO A 213 22.37 -4.71 -9.27
CA PRO A 213 20.99 -4.45 -9.65
C PRO A 213 20.14 -4.06 -8.44
N LEU A 214 19.26 -3.07 -8.61
CA LEU A 214 18.28 -2.66 -7.61
C LEU A 214 16.90 -3.09 -8.08
N VAL A 215 16.15 -3.76 -7.20
CA VAL A 215 14.82 -4.28 -7.50
C VAL A 215 13.83 -3.79 -6.45
N PHE A 216 12.76 -3.14 -6.88
CA PHE A 216 11.64 -2.79 -6.02
C PHE A 216 10.64 -3.95 -5.97
N VAL A 217 10.26 -4.32 -4.76
CA VAL A 217 9.29 -5.38 -4.50
C VAL A 217 8.07 -4.77 -3.84
N PRO A 218 6.98 -4.53 -4.58
CA PRO A 218 5.70 -4.13 -4.02
C PRO A 218 5.14 -5.25 -3.14
N VAL A 219 4.54 -4.90 -1.99
CA VAL A 219 3.94 -5.89 -1.08
C VAL A 219 2.56 -5.43 -0.64
N TYR A 220 1.55 -6.27 -0.84
CA TYR A 220 0.23 -6.08 -0.27
C TYR A 220 0.18 -6.68 1.14
N ILE A 221 -0.37 -5.92 2.09
CA ILE A 221 -0.67 -6.37 3.45
C ILE A 221 -2.14 -6.10 3.72
N GLY A 222 -2.87 -7.13 4.11
CA GLY A 222 -4.30 -7.06 4.45
C GLY A 222 -4.57 -7.71 5.80
N TYR A 223 -5.51 -7.15 6.54
CA TYR A 223 -5.91 -7.61 7.85
C TYR A 223 -7.40 -7.95 7.86
N GLU A 224 -7.79 -9.01 8.56
CA GLU A 224 -9.19 -9.29 8.84
C GLU A 224 -9.73 -8.40 9.97
N ARG A 225 -8.84 -8.00 10.89
CA ARG A 225 -9.12 -7.00 11.92
C ARG A 225 -7.89 -6.15 12.19
N LEU A 226 -8.07 -4.85 12.28
CA LEU A 226 -7.01 -3.89 12.59
C LEU A 226 -6.92 -3.66 14.08
N ILE A 227 -5.69 -3.61 14.60
CA ILE A 227 -5.43 -3.24 16.01
C ILE A 227 -5.86 -1.80 16.26
N GLU A 228 -5.69 -0.92 15.26
CA GLU A 228 -6.07 0.50 15.32
C GLU A 228 -7.51 0.78 14.86
N GLY A 229 -8.35 -0.24 14.66
CA GLY A 229 -9.68 -0.11 14.09
C GLY A 229 -10.55 0.93 14.81
N ASP A 230 -10.62 0.87 16.12
CA ASP A 230 -11.40 1.80 16.94
C ASP A 230 -10.90 3.26 16.82
N ALA A 231 -9.57 3.44 16.72
CA ALA A 231 -8.98 4.77 16.52
C ALA A 231 -9.35 5.34 15.14
N TYR A 232 -9.33 4.50 14.10
CA TYR A 232 -9.73 4.93 12.75
C TYR A 232 -11.21 5.28 12.68
N VAL A 233 -12.08 4.49 13.30
CA VAL A 233 -13.53 4.81 13.40
C VAL A 233 -13.75 6.13 14.13
N ALA A 234 -13.03 6.37 15.23
CA ALA A 234 -13.15 7.62 15.98
C ALA A 234 -12.72 8.84 15.15
N GLU A 235 -11.61 8.74 14.41
CA GLU A 235 -11.14 9.81 13.52
C GLU A 235 -12.10 10.05 12.35
N LEU A 236 -12.61 9.01 11.71
CA LEU A 236 -13.60 9.12 10.63
C LEU A 236 -14.93 9.72 11.11
N SER A 237 -15.22 9.58 12.40
CA SER A 237 -16.39 10.19 13.07
C SER A 237 -16.15 11.64 13.51
N GLY A 238 -15.04 12.28 13.10
CA GLY A 238 -14.73 13.68 13.38
C GLY A 238 -14.06 13.94 14.74
N ARG A 239 -13.65 12.91 15.47
CA ARG A 239 -12.90 13.11 16.72
C ARG A 239 -11.46 13.54 16.42
N PRO A 240 -10.86 14.43 17.22
CA PRO A 240 -9.50 14.89 17.02
C PRO A 240 -8.52 13.71 17.09
N LYS A 241 -7.52 13.75 16.21
CA LYS A 241 -6.46 12.74 16.09
C LYS A 241 -5.73 12.58 17.41
N GLN A 242 -5.85 11.40 18.04
CA GLN A 242 -5.05 11.06 19.20
C GLN A 242 -3.62 10.70 18.76
N LYS A 243 -2.63 11.12 19.56
CA LYS A 243 -1.23 10.70 19.36
C LYS A 243 -1.12 9.23 19.74
N GLU A 244 -1.22 8.37 18.75
CA GLU A 244 -0.97 6.93 18.92
C GLU A 244 0.52 6.72 19.23
N SER A 245 0.81 5.94 20.26
CA SER A 245 2.16 5.52 20.59
C SER A 245 2.27 4.01 20.50
N LEU A 246 3.40 3.51 19.99
CA LEU A 246 3.68 2.06 19.98
C LEU A 246 3.58 1.45 21.39
N LEU A 247 3.96 2.20 22.43
CA LEU A 247 3.81 1.75 23.81
C LEU A 247 2.34 1.67 24.25
N GLY A 248 1.50 2.60 23.79
CA GLY A 248 0.04 2.53 24.00
C GLY A 248 -0.57 1.31 23.31
N LEU A 249 -0.13 1.03 22.07
CA LEU A 249 -0.51 -0.15 21.31
C LEU A 249 -0.12 -1.45 22.06
N ILE A 250 1.15 -1.59 22.47
CA ILE A 250 1.63 -2.77 23.21
C ILE A 250 0.89 -2.93 24.56
N ARG A 251 0.54 -1.83 25.22
CA ARG A 251 -0.23 -1.87 26.47
C ARG A 251 -1.68 -2.31 26.23
N SER A 252 -2.30 -1.86 25.14
CA SER A 252 -3.63 -2.32 24.75
C SER A 252 -3.66 -3.79 24.35
N LEU A 253 -2.60 -4.31 23.71
CA LEU A 253 -2.47 -5.73 23.36
C LEU A 253 -2.45 -6.66 24.59
N ARG A 254 -1.96 -6.20 25.75
CA ARG A 254 -1.97 -6.99 27.00
C ARG A 254 -3.38 -7.21 27.56
N THR A 255 -4.31 -6.34 27.23
CA THR A 255 -5.70 -6.42 27.70
C THR A 255 -6.64 -7.12 26.72
N LEU A 256 -6.20 -7.36 25.47
CA LEU A 256 -7.00 -7.97 24.44
C LEU A 256 -6.97 -9.52 24.57
N ARG A 257 -8.11 -10.07 24.91
CA ARG A 257 -8.43 -11.51 24.82
C ARG A 257 -9.11 -11.86 23.48
N GLU A 258 -9.16 -10.91 22.54
CA GLU A 258 -9.90 -11.04 21.31
C GLU A 258 -8.99 -11.54 20.18
N HIS A 259 -9.52 -12.42 19.34
CA HIS A 259 -8.86 -12.89 18.13
C HIS A 259 -9.01 -11.85 17.03
N PHE A 260 -7.90 -11.60 16.30
CA PHE A 260 -7.85 -10.61 15.22
C PHE A 260 -8.03 -11.22 13.83
N GLY A 261 -8.43 -12.49 13.74
CA GLY A 261 -8.49 -13.20 12.47
C GLY A 261 -7.11 -13.39 11.85
N ARG A 262 -7.03 -13.46 10.53
CA ARG A 262 -5.77 -13.67 9.82
C ARG A 262 -5.17 -12.39 9.27
N VAL A 263 -3.85 -12.42 9.10
CA VAL A 263 -3.12 -11.43 8.31
C VAL A 263 -2.75 -12.05 6.96
N HIS A 264 -2.88 -11.27 5.90
CA HIS A 264 -2.62 -11.70 4.54
C HIS A 264 -1.51 -10.85 3.94
N VAL A 265 -0.46 -11.49 3.44
CA VAL A 265 0.65 -10.83 2.74
C VAL A 265 0.79 -11.45 1.37
N ASN A 266 0.95 -10.62 0.34
CA ASN A 266 1.16 -11.09 -1.01
C ASN A 266 2.22 -10.23 -1.71
N VAL A 267 3.20 -10.87 -2.32
CA VAL A 267 4.26 -10.19 -3.04
C VAL A 267 3.78 -9.82 -4.44
N GLY A 268 3.88 -8.54 -4.77
CA GLY A 268 3.60 -8.01 -6.11
C GLY A 268 4.71 -8.33 -7.10
N GLU A 269 4.46 -8.03 -8.35
CA GLU A 269 5.48 -8.23 -9.39
C GLU A 269 6.65 -7.28 -9.18
N ALA A 270 7.84 -7.83 -9.11
CA ALA A 270 9.07 -7.07 -8.87
C ALA A 270 9.42 -6.13 -10.04
N ILE A 271 10.03 -5.00 -9.74
CA ILE A 271 10.42 -3.97 -10.72
C ILE A 271 11.95 -3.84 -10.69
N ALA A 272 12.61 -4.33 -11.73
CA ALA A 272 14.04 -4.10 -11.92
C ALA A 272 14.26 -2.63 -12.33
N LEU A 273 15.04 -1.89 -11.53
CA LEU A 273 15.19 -0.45 -11.72
C LEU A 273 15.88 -0.09 -13.04
N GLU A 274 16.98 -0.77 -13.38
CA GLU A 274 17.75 -0.42 -14.57
C GLU A 274 16.96 -0.56 -15.87
N PRO A 275 16.30 -1.71 -16.16
CA PRO A 275 15.45 -1.83 -17.34
C PRO A 275 14.32 -0.79 -17.37
N PHE A 276 13.67 -0.57 -16.24
CA PHE A 276 12.58 0.40 -16.11
C PHE A 276 12.99 1.83 -16.46
N MET A 277 14.17 2.27 -15.96
CA MET A 277 14.69 3.61 -16.22
C MET A 277 15.26 3.75 -17.65
N ARG A 278 15.84 2.67 -18.19
CA ARG A 278 16.39 2.63 -19.56
C ARG A 278 15.27 2.75 -20.59
N GLU A 279 14.17 2.03 -20.41
CA GLU A 279 12.98 2.09 -21.28
C GLU A 279 12.43 3.53 -21.39
N ARG A 280 12.55 4.31 -20.32
CA ARG A 280 12.09 5.72 -20.26
C ARG A 280 13.15 6.75 -20.62
N GLY A 281 14.33 6.31 -21.09
CA GLY A 281 15.42 7.20 -21.48
C GLY A 281 16.06 7.96 -20.30
N ALA A 282 15.78 7.55 -19.06
CA ALA A 282 16.30 8.21 -17.86
C ALA A 282 17.74 7.78 -17.52
N ILE A 283 18.25 6.71 -18.12
CA ILE A 283 19.65 6.30 -18.10
C ILE A 283 20.19 6.49 -19.52
N ALA A 284 20.69 7.68 -19.82
CA ALA A 284 21.46 7.94 -21.04
C ALA A 284 22.94 7.75 -20.73
N GLY A 285 23.70 7.28 -21.73
CA GLY A 285 25.18 7.23 -21.67
C GLY A 285 25.79 8.61 -21.37
N PRO A 286 27.13 8.73 -21.15
CA PRO A 286 27.79 9.95 -20.68
C PRO A 286 27.47 11.13 -21.59
N THR A 287 26.55 11.99 -21.19
CA THR A 287 26.21 13.22 -21.88
C THR A 287 27.14 14.33 -21.43
N GLY A 288 28.21 14.56 -22.18
CA GLY A 288 28.92 15.85 -22.21
C GLY A 288 27.98 16.91 -22.76
N GLY A 289 27.02 17.40 -21.95
CA GLY A 289 25.94 18.23 -22.45
C GLY A 289 25.96 19.66 -21.92
N THR A 290 25.43 20.58 -22.75
CA THR A 290 25.09 21.95 -22.39
C THR A 290 24.16 22.02 -21.18
N ALA A 291 24.01 23.16 -20.50
CA ALA A 291 23.08 23.37 -19.39
C ALA A 291 21.62 22.97 -19.75
N SER A 292 21.19 23.22 -21.00
CA SER A 292 19.90 22.82 -21.54
C SER A 292 19.73 21.29 -21.58
N ALA A 293 20.76 20.55 -21.97
CA ALA A 293 20.74 19.09 -21.99
C ALA A 293 20.63 18.50 -20.58
N ARG A 294 21.29 19.09 -19.59
CA ARG A 294 21.17 18.68 -18.17
C ARG A 294 19.76 18.91 -17.62
N THR A 295 19.16 20.08 -17.86
CA THR A 295 17.78 20.38 -17.45
C THR A 295 16.77 19.40 -18.06
N LYS A 296 16.98 19.01 -19.32
CA LYS A 296 16.14 18.00 -19.99
C LYS A 296 16.34 16.61 -19.37
N ALA A 297 17.57 16.20 -19.08
CA ALA A 297 17.85 14.93 -18.42
C ALA A 297 17.23 14.85 -17.02
N ASP A 298 17.30 15.93 -16.23
CA ASP A 298 16.67 16.01 -14.91
C ASP A 298 15.13 15.95 -14.99
N ALA A 299 14.53 16.49 -16.03
CA ALA A 299 13.09 16.40 -16.25
C ALA A 299 12.67 14.95 -16.59
N ILE A 300 13.39 14.28 -17.50
CA ILE A 300 13.16 12.87 -17.86
C ILE A 300 13.32 11.97 -16.62
N LEU A 301 14.36 12.20 -15.81
CA LEU A 301 14.58 11.43 -14.59
C LEU A 301 13.43 11.59 -13.60
N ARG A 302 12.93 12.82 -13.39
CA ARG A 302 11.77 13.07 -12.51
C ARG A 302 10.52 12.37 -13.01
N GLU A 303 10.22 12.48 -14.30
CA GLU A 303 9.09 11.81 -14.91
C GLU A 303 9.18 10.28 -14.78
N ALA A 304 10.37 9.69 -14.98
CA ALA A 304 10.60 8.27 -14.80
C ALA A 304 10.43 7.83 -13.33
N ILE A 305 10.85 8.65 -12.36
CA ILE A 305 10.65 8.38 -10.92
C ILE A 305 9.15 8.45 -10.55
N ASP A 306 8.42 9.42 -11.07
CA ASP A 306 6.98 9.53 -10.85
C ASP A 306 6.24 8.33 -11.47
N ALA A 307 6.63 7.90 -12.66
CA ALA A 307 6.12 6.70 -13.29
C ALA A 307 6.45 5.44 -12.48
N LEU A 308 7.65 5.34 -11.90
CA LEU A 308 8.04 4.24 -11.02
C LEU A 308 7.16 4.22 -9.76
N ALA A 309 6.93 5.38 -9.15
CA ALA A 309 6.07 5.51 -7.98
C ALA A 309 4.64 5.04 -8.26
N GLN A 310 4.06 5.42 -9.39
CA GLN A 310 2.75 4.97 -9.85
C GLN A 310 2.73 3.45 -10.11
N THR A 311 3.76 2.93 -10.80
CA THR A 311 3.86 1.49 -11.09
C THR A 311 3.94 0.66 -9.80
N ILE A 312 4.68 1.12 -8.78
CA ILE A 312 4.76 0.46 -7.47
C ILE A 312 3.37 0.36 -6.84
N VAL A 313 2.61 1.46 -6.81
CA VAL A 313 1.27 1.49 -6.21
C VAL A 313 0.29 0.60 -6.97
N VAL A 314 0.33 0.61 -8.30
CA VAL A 314 -0.48 -0.29 -9.13
C VAL A 314 -0.14 -1.75 -8.83
N ARG A 315 1.14 -2.13 -8.74
CA ARG A 315 1.56 -3.50 -8.45
C ARG A 315 1.28 -3.94 -7.00
N ILE A 316 1.18 -3.00 -6.05
CA ILE A 316 0.62 -3.29 -4.72
C ILE A 316 -0.85 -3.68 -4.84
N ASN A 317 -1.64 -2.94 -5.63
CA ASN A 317 -3.04 -3.24 -5.87
C ASN A 317 -3.22 -4.57 -6.63
N ASP A 318 -2.36 -4.85 -7.60
CA ASP A 318 -2.38 -6.13 -8.34
C ASP A 318 -2.19 -7.34 -7.43
N ALA A 319 -1.43 -7.18 -6.35
CA ALA A 319 -1.18 -8.21 -5.35
C ALA A 319 -2.27 -8.31 -4.28
N VAL A 320 -3.42 -7.70 -4.47
CA VAL A 320 -4.51 -7.71 -3.50
C VAL A 320 -4.92 -9.12 -3.08
N VAL A 321 -5.21 -9.27 -1.77
CA VAL A 321 -5.85 -10.46 -1.21
C VAL A 321 -7.26 -10.09 -0.77
N VAL A 322 -8.24 -10.72 -1.39
CA VAL A 322 -9.66 -10.59 -1.02
C VAL A 322 -9.96 -11.63 0.06
N ASN A 323 -9.93 -11.20 1.31
CA ASN A 323 -10.15 -12.03 2.48
C ASN A 323 -11.65 -12.08 2.87
N PRO A 324 -12.08 -12.95 3.80
CA PRO A 324 -13.46 -13.09 4.23
C PRO A 324 -14.13 -11.77 4.65
N VAL A 325 -13.41 -10.93 5.41
CA VAL A 325 -13.94 -9.65 5.91
C VAL A 325 -14.16 -8.65 4.77
N ASN A 326 -13.31 -8.69 3.74
CA ASN A 326 -13.52 -7.86 2.54
C ASN A 326 -14.82 -8.23 1.82
N LEU A 327 -15.07 -9.53 1.60
CA LEU A 327 -16.29 -10.01 0.93
C LEU A 327 -17.56 -9.68 1.74
N VAL A 328 -17.55 -9.93 3.06
CA VAL A 328 -18.65 -9.53 3.94
C VAL A 328 -18.88 -8.03 3.87
N SER A 329 -17.82 -7.22 3.85
CA SER A 329 -17.93 -5.76 3.77
C SER A 329 -18.55 -5.31 2.45
N VAL A 330 -18.20 -5.97 1.34
CA VAL A 330 -18.79 -5.71 0.02
C VAL A 330 -20.27 -6.03 0.03
N ALA A 331 -20.66 -7.22 0.48
CA ALA A 331 -22.04 -7.68 0.49
C ALA A 331 -22.93 -6.84 1.43
N MET A 332 -22.49 -6.65 2.68
CA MET A 332 -23.29 -5.99 3.71
C MET A 332 -23.45 -4.48 3.51
N LEU A 333 -22.43 -3.79 2.97
CA LEU A 333 -22.58 -2.37 2.63
C LEU A 333 -23.47 -2.12 1.43
N GLY A 334 -23.63 -3.12 0.55
CA GLY A 334 -24.59 -3.10 -0.55
C GLY A 334 -26.03 -3.42 -0.15
N SER A 335 -26.26 -3.97 1.06
CA SER A 335 -27.58 -4.39 1.52
C SER A 335 -28.33 -3.29 2.29
N PRO A 336 -29.67 -3.23 2.19
CA PRO A 336 -30.47 -2.30 2.98
C PRO A 336 -30.26 -2.50 4.49
N ARG A 337 -30.07 -1.39 5.22
CA ARG A 337 -29.85 -1.39 6.70
C ARG A 337 -28.68 -2.25 7.17
N HIS A 338 -27.78 -2.67 6.24
CA HIS A 338 -26.64 -3.56 6.52
C HIS A 338 -27.10 -4.88 7.22
N ALA A 339 -28.16 -5.44 6.71
CA ALA A 339 -28.78 -6.68 7.20
C ALA A 339 -29.20 -7.55 6.01
N MET A 340 -29.05 -8.87 6.15
CA MET A 340 -29.38 -9.86 5.12
C MET A 340 -29.73 -11.19 5.75
N ASP A 341 -30.59 -11.97 5.09
CA ASP A 341 -30.81 -13.38 5.44
C ASP A 341 -29.49 -14.17 5.37
N ALA A 342 -29.29 -15.10 6.33
CA ALA A 342 -28.03 -15.82 6.44
C ALA A 342 -27.70 -16.69 5.21
N ALA A 343 -28.70 -17.37 4.65
CA ALA A 343 -28.51 -18.20 3.46
C ALA A 343 -28.27 -17.34 2.22
N GLN A 344 -29.00 -16.23 2.10
CA GLN A 344 -28.80 -15.26 1.03
C GLN A 344 -27.40 -14.65 1.08
N LEU A 345 -26.90 -14.28 2.27
CA LEU A 345 -25.53 -13.76 2.42
C LEU A 345 -24.49 -14.79 1.98
N ALA A 346 -24.61 -16.04 2.44
CA ALA A 346 -23.69 -17.11 2.03
C ALA A 346 -23.63 -17.28 0.51
N SER A 347 -24.81 -17.35 -0.13
CA SER A 347 -24.92 -17.47 -1.60
C SER A 347 -24.31 -16.26 -2.31
N GLN A 348 -24.51 -15.05 -1.79
CA GLN A 348 -23.92 -13.84 -2.37
C GLN A 348 -22.40 -13.79 -2.22
N LEU A 349 -21.85 -14.28 -1.10
CA LEU A 349 -20.42 -14.38 -0.88
C LEU A 349 -19.76 -15.36 -1.87
N ASP A 350 -20.40 -16.51 -2.12
CA ASP A 350 -19.93 -17.47 -3.12
C ASP A 350 -19.97 -16.90 -4.54
N LEU A 351 -21.04 -16.19 -4.89
CA LEU A 351 -21.18 -15.53 -6.19
C LEU A 351 -20.09 -14.45 -6.39
N LEU A 352 -19.82 -13.63 -5.36
CA LEU A 352 -18.74 -12.63 -5.42
C LEU A 352 -17.37 -13.28 -5.62
N ARG A 353 -17.09 -14.39 -4.93
CA ARG A 353 -15.85 -15.16 -5.13
C ARG A 353 -15.74 -15.71 -6.53
N GLU A 354 -16.82 -16.31 -7.03
CA GLU A 354 -16.85 -16.91 -8.37
C GLU A 354 -16.67 -15.85 -9.47
N LEU A 355 -17.26 -14.67 -9.31
CA LEU A 355 -17.05 -13.57 -10.25
C LEU A 355 -15.57 -13.18 -10.34
N LEU A 356 -14.89 -13.02 -9.21
CA LEU A 356 -13.45 -12.71 -9.20
C LEU A 356 -12.59 -13.86 -9.73
N ALA A 357 -13.02 -15.11 -9.60
CA ALA A 357 -12.33 -16.25 -10.16
C ALA A 357 -12.46 -16.31 -11.70
N ARG A 358 -13.62 -15.92 -12.24
CA ARG A 358 -13.86 -15.87 -13.70
C ARG A 358 -13.22 -14.65 -14.36
N VAL A 359 -13.25 -13.51 -13.69
CA VAL A 359 -12.69 -12.25 -14.18
C VAL A 359 -11.72 -11.69 -13.13
N PRO A 360 -10.53 -12.31 -13.00
CA PRO A 360 -9.56 -11.84 -12.02
C PRO A 360 -9.05 -10.45 -12.40
N TYR A 361 -8.96 -9.57 -11.40
CA TYR A 361 -8.43 -8.22 -11.56
C TYR A 361 -6.97 -8.22 -12.07
N SER A 362 -6.18 -9.16 -11.58
CA SER A 362 -4.78 -9.37 -11.97
C SER A 362 -4.39 -10.84 -11.83
N SER A 363 -3.27 -11.24 -12.41
CA SER A 363 -2.68 -12.57 -12.23
C SER A 363 -2.14 -12.83 -10.82
N ARG A 364 -2.01 -11.80 -10.00
CA ARG A 364 -1.52 -11.88 -8.62
C ARG A 364 -2.64 -11.78 -7.58
N LEU A 365 -3.86 -11.53 -8.00
CA LEU A 365 -5.03 -11.55 -7.12
C LEU A 365 -5.11 -12.90 -6.38
N VAL A 366 -5.36 -12.82 -5.09
CA VAL A 366 -5.69 -13.99 -4.25
C VAL A 366 -7.08 -13.79 -3.65
N VAL A 367 -7.94 -14.78 -3.78
CA VAL A 367 -9.28 -14.77 -3.18
C VAL A 367 -9.34 -15.87 -2.12
N THR A 368 -9.99 -15.62 -1.00
CA THR A 368 -10.17 -16.63 0.05
C THR A 368 -10.77 -17.92 -0.52
N PRO A 369 -10.26 -19.11 -0.12
CA PRO A 369 -10.83 -20.39 -0.56
C PRO A 369 -12.11 -20.77 0.20
N LEU A 370 -12.43 -20.09 1.31
CA LEU A 370 -13.56 -20.43 2.16
C LEU A 370 -14.89 -20.28 1.42
N ALA A 371 -15.80 -21.22 1.63
CA ALA A 371 -17.17 -21.14 1.12
C ALA A 371 -17.97 -20.03 1.84
N GLY A 372 -19.04 -19.55 1.22
CA GLY A 372 -19.86 -18.47 1.77
C GLY A 372 -20.38 -18.78 3.18
N THR A 373 -20.77 -20.01 3.45
CA THR A 373 -21.18 -20.46 4.79
C THR A 373 -20.05 -20.38 5.82
N GLU A 374 -18.84 -20.80 5.47
CA GLU A 374 -17.67 -20.73 6.33
C GLU A 374 -17.26 -19.28 6.61
N ILE A 375 -17.41 -18.39 5.60
CA ILE A 375 -17.17 -16.94 5.75
C ILE A 375 -18.17 -16.33 6.73
N VAL A 376 -19.44 -16.70 6.64
CA VAL A 376 -20.50 -16.26 7.58
C VAL A 376 -20.16 -16.69 9.00
N GLU A 377 -19.85 -17.98 9.22
CA GLU A 377 -19.47 -18.50 10.54
C GLU A 377 -18.23 -17.78 11.11
N GLN A 378 -17.23 -17.50 10.28
CA GLN A 378 -16.05 -16.73 10.69
C GLN A 378 -16.41 -15.30 11.09
N ALA A 379 -17.27 -14.63 10.32
CA ALA A 379 -17.71 -13.27 10.60
C ALA A 379 -18.53 -13.17 11.90
N GLU A 380 -19.32 -14.18 12.22
CA GLU A 380 -20.02 -14.28 13.51
C GLU A 380 -19.05 -14.51 14.67
N ARG A 381 -18.10 -15.46 14.53
CA ARG A 381 -17.08 -15.74 15.55
C ARG A 381 -16.22 -14.52 15.89
N THR A 382 -15.90 -13.71 14.90
CA THR A 382 -15.10 -12.48 15.08
C THR A 382 -15.93 -11.29 15.54
N GLY A 383 -17.26 -11.46 15.71
CA GLY A 383 -18.17 -10.40 16.11
C GLY A 383 -18.39 -9.31 15.06
N LEU A 384 -18.08 -9.58 13.79
CA LEU A 384 -18.35 -8.68 12.68
C LEU A 384 -19.83 -8.68 12.32
N LEU A 385 -20.46 -9.86 12.38
CA LEU A 385 -21.90 -10.08 12.17
C LEU A 385 -22.52 -10.60 13.44
N TRP A 386 -23.77 -10.24 13.66
CA TRP A 386 -24.58 -10.79 14.72
C TRP A 386 -25.88 -11.36 14.14
N ARG A 387 -26.27 -12.51 14.65
CA ARG A 387 -27.44 -13.26 14.19
C ARG A 387 -28.68 -12.90 15.01
N ILE A 388 -29.76 -12.59 14.33
CA ILE A 388 -31.10 -12.38 14.88
C ILE A 388 -31.95 -13.55 14.42
N ALA A 389 -32.35 -14.41 15.34
CA ALA A 389 -33.24 -15.53 15.03
C ALA A 389 -34.62 -15.01 14.63
N HIS A 390 -35.14 -15.50 13.51
CA HIS A 390 -36.46 -15.13 13.02
C HIS A 390 -37.18 -16.37 12.43
N PRO A 391 -38.49 -16.54 12.63
CA PRO A 391 -39.25 -17.72 12.15
C PRO A 391 -39.20 -17.92 10.62
N LEU A 392 -38.97 -16.86 9.84
CA LEU A 392 -38.88 -16.90 8.37
C LEU A 392 -37.45 -17.02 7.86
N GLY A 393 -36.44 -17.21 8.72
CA GLY A 393 -35.02 -17.27 8.38
C GLY A 393 -34.22 -16.30 9.23
N ASP A 394 -33.03 -16.73 9.64
CA ASP A 394 -32.13 -15.91 10.48
C ASP A 394 -31.57 -14.72 9.72
N VAL A 395 -31.62 -13.55 10.33
CA VAL A 395 -31.08 -12.32 9.76
C VAL A 395 -29.72 -12.03 10.39
N LEU A 396 -28.73 -11.83 9.55
CA LEU A 396 -27.40 -11.34 9.94
C LEU A 396 -27.35 -9.82 9.79
N GLN A 397 -26.82 -9.14 10.77
CA GLN A 397 -26.73 -7.68 10.81
C GLN A 397 -25.36 -7.21 11.29
N VAL A 398 -24.95 -6.05 10.79
CA VAL A 398 -23.74 -5.34 11.24
C VAL A 398 -24.11 -4.31 12.30
N HIS A 399 -23.33 -4.24 13.37
CA HIS A 399 -23.49 -3.16 14.36
C HIS A 399 -23.19 -1.78 13.73
N ALA A 400 -24.03 -0.80 14.02
CA ALA A 400 -23.89 0.56 13.48
C ALA A 400 -22.48 1.17 13.71
N LYS A 401 -21.84 0.84 14.83
CA LYS A 401 -20.46 1.27 15.15
C LYS A 401 -19.41 0.69 14.21
N GLN A 402 -19.67 -0.45 13.58
CA GLN A 402 -18.72 -1.16 12.71
C GLN A 402 -18.87 -0.79 11.24
N VAL A 403 -19.93 -0.09 10.84
CA VAL A 403 -20.18 0.29 9.43
C VAL A 403 -19.02 1.07 8.83
N ALA A 404 -18.42 2.01 9.58
CA ALA A 404 -17.24 2.75 9.13
C ALA A 404 -16.02 1.83 8.90
N LEU A 405 -15.86 0.80 9.75
CA LEU A 405 -14.78 -0.18 9.60
C LEU A 405 -15.03 -1.12 8.41
N LEU A 406 -16.28 -1.50 8.14
CA LEU A 406 -16.62 -2.22 6.92
C LEU A 406 -16.29 -1.40 5.67
N ALA A 407 -16.56 -0.10 5.68
CA ALA A 407 -16.17 0.78 4.57
C ALA A 407 -14.65 0.80 4.36
N TYR A 408 -13.87 0.75 5.43
CA TYR A 408 -12.42 0.58 5.34
C TYR A 408 -12.05 -0.74 4.65
N PHE A 409 -12.59 -1.88 5.08
CA PHE A 409 -12.28 -3.18 4.49
C PHE A 409 -12.77 -3.33 3.05
N ARG A 410 -13.96 -2.81 2.71
CA ARG A 410 -14.41 -2.71 1.31
C ARG A 410 -13.43 -1.92 0.45
N ASN A 411 -12.95 -0.79 0.96
CA ASN A 411 -12.04 0.07 0.23
C ASN A 411 -10.66 -0.57 -0.02
N ASN A 412 -10.22 -1.52 0.80
CA ASN A 412 -9.00 -2.28 0.56
C ASN A 412 -9.03 -3.06 -0.76
N VAL A 413 -10.22 -3.45 -1.22
CA VAL A 413 -10.41 -4.31 -2.40
C VAL A 413 -11.24 -3.64 -3.50
N LEU A 414 -11.66 -2.38 -3.33
CA LEU A 414 -12.54 -1.66 -4.25
C LEU A 414 -12.01 -1.64 -5.70
N HIS A 415 -10.69 -1.52 -5.86
CA HIS A 415 -10.02 -1.53 -7.16
C HIS A 415 -10.22 -2.85 -7.92
N ALA A 416 -10.27 -3.99 -7.22
CA ALA A 416 -10.52 -5.29 -7.86
C ALA A 416 -11.93 -5.42 -8.45
N TRP A 417 -12.87 -4.62 -7.95
CA TRP A 417 -14.26 -4.59 -8.39
C TRP A 417 -14.58 -3.43 -9.34
N ALA A 418 -13.62 -2.56 -9.65
CA ALA A 418 -13.89 -1.28 -10.31
C ALA A 418 -14.63 -1.46 -11.65
N LEU A 419 -14.15 -2.33 -12.53
CA LEU A 419 -14.78 -2.58 -13.83
C LEU A 419 -16.10 -3.36 -13.70
N PRO A 420 -16.16 -4.51 -13.00
CA PRO A 420 -17.43 -5.19 -12.77
C PRO A 420 -18.51 -4.30 -12.15
N ALA A 421 -18.15 -3.48 -11.15
CA ALA A 421 -19.12 -2.61 -10.48
C ALA A 421 -19.58 -1.42 -11.35
N LEU A 422 -18.71 -0.90 -12.20
CA LEU A 422 -19.10 0.10 -13.20
C LEU A 422 -20.13 -0.48 -14.17
N LEU A 423 -19.85 -1.65 -14.75
CA LEU A 423 -20.76 -2.33 -15.67
C LEU A 423 -22.09 -2.71 -14.99
N ALA A 424 -22.02 -3.23 -13.76
CA ALA A 424 -23.21 -3.52 -12.97
C ALA A 424 -24.06 -2.26 -12.73
N THR A 425 -23.43 -1.11 -12.49
CA THR A 425 -24.14 0.18 -12.33
C THR A 425 -24.87 0.58 -13.62
N LEU A 426 -24.24 0.42 -14.76
CA LEU A 426 -24.83 0.74 -16.07
C LEU A 426 -25.98 -0.21 -16.40
N LEU A 427 -25.81 -1.50 -16.16
CA LEU A 427 -26.83 -2.53 -16.41
C LEU A 427 -28.00 -2.48 -15.44
N SER A 428 -27.85 -1.85 -14.27
CA SER A 428 -28.92 -1.65 -13.29
C SER A 428 -29.83 -0.46 -13.61
N GLN A 429 -29.58 0.26 -14.73
CA GLN A 429 -30.44 1.36 -15.15
C GLN A 429 -31.80 0.86 -15.68
N PRO A 430 -32.89 1.66 -15.53
CA PRO A 430 -34.21 1.26 -16.03
C PRO A 430 -34.28 1.06 -17.55
N GLN A 431 -33.41 1.75 -18.29
CA GLN A 431 -33.34 1.63 -19.75
C GLN A 431 -32.19 0.68 -20.12
N PRO A 432 -32.44 -0.34 -20.93
CA PRO A 432 -31.39 -1.21 -21.44
C PRO A 432 -30.31 -0.43 -22.19
N ILE A 433 -29.06 -0.76 -21.93
CA ILE A 433 -27.92 -0.15 -22.62
C ILE A 433 -27.31 -1.23 -23.53
N GLU A 434 -27.19 -0.92 -24.82
CA GLU A 434 -26.57 -1.81 -25.80
C GLU A 434 -25.08 -2.05 -25.48
N ARG A 435 -24.58 -3.22 -25.88
CA ARG A 435 -23.19 -3.67 -25.58
C ARG A 435 -22.15 -2.67 -26.08
N GLU A 436 -22.30 -2.16 -27.30
CA GLU A 436 -21.42 -1.13 -27.87
C GLU A 436 -21.40 0.14 -27.03
N ARG A 437 -22.55 0.55 -26.53
CA ARG A 437 -22.66 1.73 -25.67
C ARG A 437 -22.02 1.53 -24.29
N LEU A 438 -22.05 0.30 -23.76
CA LEU A 438 -21.32 -0.04 -22.53
C LEU A 438 -19.81 0.11 -22.74
N HIS A 439 -19.27 -0.35 -23.86
CA HIS A 439 -17.86 -0.16 -24.22
C HIS A 439 -17.48 1.32 -24.30
N GLU A 440 -18.27 2.15 -24.97
CA GLU A 440 -18.03 3.59 -25.08
C GLU A 440 -18.00 4.28 -23.72
N ILE A 441 -19.00 3.99 -22.86
CA ILE A 441 -19.09 4.59 -21.52
C ILE A 441 -17.93 4.11 -20.65
N ALA A 442 -17.63 2.82 -20.68
CA ALA A 442 -16.48 2.26 -19.96
C ALA A 442 -15.16 2.92 -20.40
N ALA A 443 -14.95 3.08 -21.71
CA ALA A 443 -13.74 3.73 -22.25
C ALA A 443 -13.61 5.18 -21.80
N ARG A 444 -14.72 5.91 -21.65
CA ARG A 444 -14.71 7.31 -21.15
C ARG A 444 -14.47 7.42 -19.66
N LEU A 445 -15.00 6.50 -18.85
CA LEU A 445 -14.91 6.57 -17.39
C LEU A 445 -13.67 5.86 -16.83
N PHE A 446 -13.16 4.84 -17.51
CA PHE A 446 -12.03 4.05 -17.04
C PHE A 446 -10.75 4.86 -16.73
N PRO A 447 -10.36 5.90 -17.52
CA PRO A 447 -9.20 6.73 -17.18
C PRO A 447 -9.33 7.42 -15.82
N PHE A 448 -10.52 7.89 -15.45
CA PHE A 448 -10.77 8.52 -14.15
C PHE A 448 -10.70 7.49 -13.01
N LEU A 449 -11.32 6.32 -13.19
CA LEU A 449 -11.23 5.22 -12.24
C LEU A 449 -9.79 4.74 -12.06
N ARG A 450 -9.05 4.63 -13.18
CA ARG A 450 -7.65 4.23 -13.18
C ARG A 450 -6.79 5.20 -12.36
N ALA A 451 -7.00 6.49 -12.52
CA ALA A 451 -6.28 7.53 -11.79
C ALA A 451 -6.65 7.55 -10.29
N ASP A 452 -7.94 7.44 -9.95
CA ASP A 452 -8.43 7.49 -8.55
C ASP A 452 -8.10 6.21 -7.76
N LEU A 453 -8.13 5.04 -8.41
CA LEU A 453 -7.98 3.73 -7.77
C LEU A 453 -6.65 3.03 -8.08
N PHE A 454 -5.77 3.65 -8.85
CA PHE A 454 -4.49 3.06 -9.28
C PHE A 454 -4.69 1.68 -9.94
N LEU A 455 -5.57 1.65 -10.96
CA LEU A 455 -5.88 0.39 -11.66
C LEU A 455 -4.77 0.02 -12.64
N SER A 456 -4.55 -1.29 -12.77
CA SER A 456 -3.71 -1.88 -13.80
C SER A 456 -4.39 -1.91 -15.17
N GLY A 457 -3.59 -2.08 -16.20
CA GLY A 457 -4.02 -2.18 -17.60
C GLY A 457 -4.16 -0.82 -18.28
N ASP A 458 -4.10 -0.88 -19.59
CA ASP A 458 -4.26 0.24 -20.52
C ASP A 458 -5.64 0.24 -21.21
N ALA A 459 -5.84 1.19 -22.09
CA ALA A 459 -7.06 1.30 -22.88
C ALA A 459 -7.20 0.16 -23.91
N ASP A 460 -6.07 -0.37 -24.42
CA ASP A 460 -6.06 -1.35 -25.51
C ASP A 460 -6.68 -2.68 -25.08
N GLY A 461 -6.46 -3.12 -23.83
CA GLY A 461 -7.06 -4.32 -23.26
C GLY A 461 -8.47 -4.13 -22.65
N LEU A 462 -9.00 -2.90 -22.62
CA LEU A 462 -10.25 -2.61 -21.93
C LEU A 462 -11.46 -3.29 -22.56
N HIS A 463 -11.55 -3.32 -23.90
CA HIS A 463 -12.65 -3.98 -24.62
C HIS A 463 -12.78 -5.46 -24.23
N ALA A 464 -11.69 -6.22 -24.30
CA ALA A 464 -11.69 -7.63 -23.92
C ALA A 464 -12.08 -7.85 -22.44
N ARG A 465 -11.67 -6.94 -21.55
CA ARG A 465 -12.06 -7.02 -20.12
C ARG A 465 -13.53 -6.71 -19.89
N VAL A 466 -14.11 -5.76 -20.64
CA VAL A 466 -15.55 -5.49 -20.61
C VAL A 466 -16.33 -6.72 -21.06
N ASP A 467 -15.95 -7.30 -22.19
CA ASP A 467 -16.61 -8.51 -22.71
C ASP A 467 -16.52 -9.67 -21.72
N ALA A 468 -15.34 -9.95 -21.19
CA ALA A 468 -15.16 -10.99 -20.17
C ALA A 468 -16.04 -10.78 -18.92
N CYS A 469 -16.23 -9.52 -18.50
CA CYS A 469 -17.14 -9.20 -17.38
C CYS A 469 -18.61 -9.47 -17.75
N LEU A 470 -19.05 -9.07 -18.95
CA LEU A 470 -20.42 -9.29 -19.41
C LEU A 470 -20.72 -10.79 -19.53
N ASP A 471 -19.82 -11.55 -20.16
CA ASP A 471 -19.93 -13.00 -20.31
C ASP A 471 -19.97 -13.70 -18.93
N ALA A 472 -19.18 -13.21 -17.95
CA ALA A 472 -19.24 -13.72 -16.59
C ALA A 472 -20.58 -13.39 -15.90
N PHE A 473 -21.14 -12.21 -16.12
CA PHE A 473 -22.45 -11.85 -15.58
C PHE A 473 -23.57 -12.73 -16.14
N GLU A 474 -23.55 -13.03 -17.44
CA GLU A 474 -24.48 -13.97 -18.08
C GLU A 474 -24.32 -15.38 -17.50
N ALA A 475 -23.10 -15.89 -17.44
CA ALA A 475 -22.81 -17.23 -16.93
C ALA A 475 -23.17 -17.43 -15.45
N LEU A 476 -23.17 -16.34 -14.67
CA LEU A 476 -23.58 -16.34 -13.25
C LEU A 476 -25.07 -16.01 -13.06
N GLY A 477 -25.84 -15.82 -14.13
CA GLY A 477 -27.25 -15.48 -14.06
C GLY A 477 -27.52 -14.10 -13.45
N LEU A 478 -26.55 -13.21 -13.47
CA LEU A 478 -26.69 -11.83 -12.95
C LEU A 478 -27.47 -10.95 -13.93
N ILE A 479 -27.38 -11.25 -15.21
CA ILE A 479 -28.16 -10.63 -16.29
C ILE A 479 -28.82 -11.75 -17.11
N GLY A 480 -30.01 -11.47 -17.67
CA GLY A 480 -30.67 -12.40 -18.57
C GLY A 480 -30.05 -12.41 -19.97
N ALA A 481 -30.24 -13.51 -20.71
CA ALA A 481 -29.82 -13.62 -22.11
C ALA A 481 -30.56 -12.62 -23.04
N GLU A 482 -31.72 -12.10 -22.62
CA GLU A 482 -32.47 -11.08 -23.34
C GLU A 482 -32.17 -9.69 -22.77
N THR A 483 -31.78 -8.75 -23.64
CA THR A 483 -31.64 -7.32 -23.33
C THR A 483 -32.98 -6.79 -22.79
N GLY A 484 -33.00 -6.38 -21.52
CA GLY A 484 -34.17 -5.81 -20.87
C GLY A 484 -34.72 -6.60 -19.67
N ALA A 485 -34.15 -7.76 -19.32
CA ALA A 485 -34.50 -8.43 -18.07
C ALA A 485 -34.09 -7.57 -16.84
N PRO A 486 -34.89 -7.50 -15.79
CA PRO A 486 -34.52 -6.74 -14.59
C PRO A 486 -33.23 -7.30 -13.99
N ALA A 487 -32.28 -6.40 -13.66
CA ALA A 487 -31.01 -6.76 -13.05
C ALA A 487 -31.26 -7.55 -11.75
N SER A 488 -30.47 -8.60 -11.54
CA SER A 488 -30.57 -9.40 -10.31
C SER A 488 -30.23 -8.55 -9.07
N VAL A 489 -30.76 -8.95 -7.90
CA VAL A 489 -30.44 -8.32 -6.62
C VAL A 489 -28.92 -8.33 -6.38
N ALA A 490 -28.25 -9.39 -6.78
CA ALA A 490 -26.79 -9.53 -6.67
C ALA A 490 -26.03 -8.55 -7.57
N LEU A 491 -26.50 -8.36 -8.82
CA LEU A 491 -25.93 -7.35 -9.72
C LEU A 491 -26.06 -5.94 -9.11
N HIS A 492 -27.22 -5.63 -8.53
CA HIS A 492 -27.43 -4.35 -7.88
C HIS A 492 -26.49 -4.15 -6.68
N ALA A 493 -26.24 -5.20 -5.88
CA ALA A 493 -25.28 -5.14 -4.78
C ALA A 493 -23.83 -4.84 -5.26
N ILE A 494 -23.43 -5.42 -6.38
CA ILE A 494 -22.12 -5.12 -7.02
C ILE A 494 -22.10 -3.66 -7.49
N ALA A 495 -23.16 -3.17 -8.09
CA ALA A 495 -23.29 -1.78 -8.55
C ALA A 495 -23.10 -0.76 -7.41
N GLN A 496 -23.57 -1.05 -6.20
CA GLN A 496 -23.41 -0.17 -5.03
C GLN A 496 -21.94 0.13 -4.69
N LEU A 497 -20.98 -0.71 -5.10
CA LEU A 497 -19.56 -0.45 -4.90
C LEU A 497 -19.07 0.82 -5.63
N MET A 498 -19.65 1.08 -6.82
CA MET A 498 -19.27 2.25 -7.63
C MET A 498 -20.08 3.50 -7.31
N ARG A 499 -21.13 3.40 -6.54
CA ARG A 499 -22.02 4.52 -6.22
C ARG A 499 -21.25 5.73 -5.66
N GLN A 500 -20.48 5.53 -4.60
CA GLN A 500 -19.75 6.61 -3.94
C GLN A 500 -18.66 7.26 -4.84
N PRO A 501 -17.82 6.52 -5.58
CA PRO A 501 -16.92 7.12 -6.57
C PRO A 501 -17.65 7.93 -7.64
N LEU A 502 -18.72 7.40 -8.24
CA LEU A 502 -19.46 8.06 -9.29
C LEU A 502 -20.20 9.31 -8.79
N GLU A 503 -20.80 9.27 -7.60
CA GLU A 503 -21.41 10.44 -6.96
C GLU A 503 -20.39 11.58 -6.77
N ARG A 504 -19.16 11.27 -6.34
CA ARG A 504 -18.08 12.28 -6.22
C ARG A 504 -17.71 12.88 -7.57
N TYR A 505 -17.56 12.04 -8.61
CA TYR A 505 -17.26 12.54 -9.95
C TYR A 505 -18.38 13.42 -10.46
N PHE A 506 -19.64 13.04 -10.24
CA PHE A 506 -20.80 13.84 -10.59
C PHE A 506 -20.79 15.21 -9.90
N ILE A 507 -20.54 15.25 -8.58
CA ILE A 507 -20.49 16.51 -7.82
C ILE A 507 -19.38 17.42 -8.37
N VAL A 508 -18.17 16.89 -8.59
CA VAL A 508 -17.06 17.66 -9.16
C VAL A 508 -17.40 18.23 -10.53
N LEU A 509 -17.96 17.40 -11.42
CA LEU A 509 -18.37 17.84 -12.75
C LEU A 509 -19.49 18.87 -12.69
N ALA A 510 -20.49 18.69 -11.82
CA ALA A 510 -21.58 19.63 -11.64
C ALA A 510 -21.09 21.01 -11.15
N VAL A 511 -20.14 21.02 -10.21
CA VAL A 511 -19.51 22.26 -9.72
C VAL A 511 -18.72 22.95 -10.83
N LEU A 512 -17.90 22.20 -11.60
CA LEU A 512 -17.11 22.76 -12.69
C LEU A 512 -18.00 23.36 -13.80
N THR A 513 -19.06 22.65 -14.20
CA THR A 513 -19.98 23.12 -15.24
C THR A 513 -20.86 24.25 -14.76
N GLY A 514 -21.34 24.23 -13.52
CA GLY A 514 -22.21 25.26 -12.94
C GLY A 514 -21.53 26.62 -12.75
N GLN A 515 -20.21 26.65 -12.59
CA GLN A 515 -19.44 27.90 -12.46
C GLN A 515 -18.92 28.44 -13.79
N GLY A 516 -19.17 27.77 -14.92
CA GLY A 516 -18.66 28.17 -16.24
C GLY A 516 -17.12 28.18 -16.34
N GLN A 517 -16.43 27.62 -15.38
CA GLN A 517 -14.97 27.52 -15.33
C GLN A 517 -14.53 26.07 -15.58
N CYS A 518 -13.59 25.89 -16.50
CA CYS A 518 -13.02 24.56 -16.78
C CYS A 518 -11.92 24.13 -15.81
N THR A 519 -11.45 25.03 -14.93
CA THR A 519 -10.37 24.73 -13.97
C THR A 519 -10.66 25.38 -12.61
N LEU A 520 -10.58 24.57 -11.56
CA LEU A 520 -10.61 25.00 -10.16
C LEU A 520 -9.39 24.44 -9.44
N THR A 521 -8.89 25.14 -8.44
CA THR A 521 -7.85 24.60 -7.57
C THR A 521 -8.46 23.52 -6.67
N SER A 522 -7.66 22.51 -6.28
CA SER A 522 -8.11 21.47 -5.35
C SER A 522 -8.74 22.05 -4.08
N LYS A 523 -8.19 23.18 -3.57
CA LYS A 523 -8.71 23.89 -2.40
C LYS A 523 -10.07 24.57 -2.64
N ALA A 524 -10.40 24.90 -3.86
CA ALA A 524 -11.71 25.50 -4.21
C ALA A 524 -12.79 24.41 -4.44
N LEU A 525 -12.38 23.16 -4.63
CA LEU A 525 -13.26 21.98 -4.76
C LEU A 525 -13.57 21.30 -3.42
N GLU A 526 -12.70 21.49 -2.40
CA GLU A 526 -12.93 21.08 -1.01
C GLU A 526 -13.94 22.02 -0.32
#